data_941c9a246f268da0163ad2e3f5ac39cc
#
_entry.id   941c9a246f268da0163ad2e3f5ac39cc
#
_cell.length_a   1.000
_cell.length_b   1.000
_cell.length_c   1.000
_cell.angle_alpha   90.00
_cell.angle_beta   90.00
_cell.angle_gamma   90.00
#
_symmetry.space_group_name_H-M   'P 1'
#
loop_
_entity.id
_entity.type
_entity.pdbx_description
1 polymer ?
#
loop_
_entity_poly.entity_id
_entity_poly.type
_entity_poly.pdbx_seq_one_letter_code
_entity_poly.pdbx_strand_id
1 'polypeptide(L)'
;MTLFNRPWLHFVVLGIVFFTLQGVIFPEPKAVIGPLHESRIAALQQQWFTRFGRKPSAVQKQKMITDELERDLLFQHALDLEFHRRDKIVYDQLIRNMHFLNMAEGKNNKELFQQALEMQLHLSDEVVKRRLIGRVQEHLLKENPPAAPTEAQLRAAFSERKEQFRRPARFSITQLFFNQNREAELDAIVAT
;
A
#
# COMPACT_ATOMS: atom_id res chain seq x y z
N MET A 1 -53.67 33.80 2.11
CA MET A 1 -53.12 33.42 3.44
C MET A 1 -51.70 32.94 3.20
N THR A 2 -50.72 33.75 3.53
CA THR A 2 -49.31 33.50 3.24
C THR A 2 -48.76 32.40 4.16
N LEU A 3 -48.27 31.34 3.54
CA LEU A 3 -47.63 30.18 4.26
C LEU A 3 -46.54 30.65 5.24
N PHE A 4 -45.89 31.78 4.94
CA PHE A 4 -44.81 32.38 5.74
C PHE A 4 -45.22 32.80 7.18
N ASN A 5 -46.52 32.93 7.48
CA ASN A 5 -46.95 33.33 8.81
C ASN A 5 -47.23 32.16 9.75
N ARG A 6 -46.78 30.93 9.40
CA ARG A 6 -46.96 29.74 10.22
C ARG A 6 -45.68 29.47 11.04
N PRO A 7 -45.72 29.49 12.38
CA PRO A 7 -44.53 29.32 13.25
C PRO A 7 -43.79 27.99 13.02
N TRP A 8 -44.51 26.93 12.67
CA TRP A 8 -43.87 25.61 12.38
C TRP A 8 -42.98 25.66 11.14
N LEU A 9 -43.29 26.49 10.13
CA LEU A 9 -42.47 26.63 8.93
C LEU A 9 -41.11 27.24 9.27
N HIS A 10 -41.06 28.21 10.16
CA HIS A 10 -39.81 28.82 10.62
C HIS A 10 -38.91 27.77 11.32
N PHE A 11 -39.56 26.92 12.12
CA PHE A 11 -38.84 25.84 12.82
C PHE A 11 -38.22 24.81 11.84
N VAL A 12 -38.97 24.42 10.80
CA VAL A 12 -38.48 23.53 9.75
C VAL A 12 -37.32 24.16 8.96
N VAL A 13 -37.47 25.42 8.56
CA VAL A 13 -36.41 26.15 7.82
C VAL A 13 -35.17 26.28 8.70
N LEU A 14 -35.32 26.64 9.96
CA LEU A 14 -34.20 26.73 10.92
C LEU A 14 -33.51 25.38 11.11
N GLY A 15 -34.28 24.29 11.20
CA GLY A 15 -33.76 22.92 11.27
C GLY A 15 -32.93 22.53 10.05
N ILE A 16 -33.44 22.84 8.84
CA ILE A 16 -32.70 22.58 7.58
C ILE A 16 -31.40 23.41 7.54
N VAL A 17 -31.47 24.71 7.91
CA VAL A 17 -30.28 25.57 7.95
C VAL A 17 -29.26 25.02 8.97
N PHE A 18 -29.71 24.63 10.17
CA PHE A 18 -28.82 24.03 11.17
C PHE A 18 -28.20 22.72 10.70
N PHE A 19 -29.00 21.86 10.07
CA PHE A 19 -28.53 20.58 9.52
C PHE A 19 -27.48 20.77 8.43
N THR A 20 -27.69 21.73 7.51
CA THR A 20 -26.72 22.02 6.45
C THR A 20 -25.45 22.70 6.98
N LEU A 21 -25.56 23.50 8.03
CA LEU A 21 -24.42 24.17 8.64
C LEU A 21 -23.66 23.26 9.63
N GLN A 22 -24.27 22.18 10.09
CA GLN A 22 -23.65 21.27 11.08
C GLN A 22 -22.27 20.76 10.61
N GLY A 23 -22.15 20.34 9.35
CA GLY A 23 -20.90 19.84 8.79
C GLY A 23 -19.77 20.89 8.69
N VAL A 24 -20.16 22.19 8.61
CA VAL A 24 -19.22 23.31 8.55
C VAL A 24 -18.83 23.80 9.95
N ILE A 25 -19.81 23.88 10.85
CA ILE A 25 -19.61 24.39 12.23
C ILE A 25 -18.98 23.34 13.14
N PHE A 26 -19.35 22.07 12.94
CA PHE A 26 -18.81 20.93 13.68
C PHE A 26 -18.20 19.92 12.70
N PRO A 27 -17.04 20.24 12.06
CA PRO A 27 -16.37 19.26 11.24
C PRO A 27 -16.03 18.04 12.06
N GLU A 28 -16.23 16.85 11.50
CA GLU A 28 -15.84 15.60 12.15
C GLU A 28 -14.38 15.70 12.59
N PRO A 29 -14.07 15.36 13.86
CA PRO A 29 -12.70 15.42 14.34
C PRO A 29 -11.86 14.47 13.49
N LYS A 30 -10.82 15.02 12.85
CA LYS A 30 -9.87 14.19 12.11
C LYS A 30 -9.30 13.13 13.05
N ALA A 31 -9.17 11.91 12.55
CA ALA A 31 -8.56 10.83 13.30
C ALA A 31 -7.18 11.28 13.82
N VAL A 32 -7.04 11.40 15.12
CA VAL A 32 -5.75 11.73 15.75
C VAL A 32 -4.94 10.45 15.79
N ILE A 33 -3.90 10.38 14.97
CA ILE A 33 -2.90 9.33 15.06
C ILE A 33 -2.00 9.69 16.24
N GLY A 34 -2.34 9.10 17.39
CA GLY A 34 -1.63 9.31 18.66
C GLY A 34 -0.47 8.33 18.83
N PRO A 35 0.21 8.39 19.99
CA PRO A 35 1.23 7.41 20.32
C PRO A 35 0.64 5.98 20.28
N LEU A 36 1.43 5.02 19.81
CA LEU A 36 1.01 3.62 19.78
C LEU A 36 0.68 3.13 21.19
N HIS A 37 -0.44 2.43 21.30
CA HIS A 37 -0.83 1.79 22.56
C HIS A 37 0.21 0.74 22.98
N GLU A 38 0.45 0.59 24.28
CA GLU A 38 1.48 -0.32 24.81
C GLU A 38 1.30 -1.77 24.35
N SER A 39 0.05 -2.23 24.24
CA SER A 39 -0.24 -3.58 23.72
C SER A 39 0.27 -3.78 22.29
N ARG A 40 0.17 -2.76 21.43
CA ARG A 40 0.67 -2.81 20.05
C ARG A 40 2.19 -2.81 20.00
N ILE A 41 2.82 -2.01 20.87
CA ILE A 41 4.28 -2.01 21.03
C ILE A 41 4.78 -3.39 21.49
N ALA A 42 4.09 -4.00 22.46
CA ALA A 42 4.41 -5.34 22.94
C ALA A 42 4.25 -6.40 21.82
N ALA A 43 3.21 -6.31 21.00
CA ALA A 43 3.00 -7.19 19.86
C ALA A 43 4.12 -7.06 18.82
N LEU A 44 4.56 -5.83 18.49
CA LEU A 44 5.69 -5.59 17.59
C LEU A 44 7.00 -6.20 18.14
N GLN A 45 7.25 -6.05 19.44
CA GLN A 45 8.43 -6.65 20.09
C GLN A 45 8.37 -8.18 20.07
N GLN A 46 7.19 -8.77 20.25
CA GLN A 46 7.00 -10.21 20.18
C GLN A 46 7.22 -10.74 18.76
N GLN A 47 6.70 -10.04 17.72
CA GLN A 47 6.96 -10.38 16.32
C GLN A 47 8.46 -10.32 16.00
N TRP A 48 9.15 -9.29 16.51
CA TRP A 48 10.59 -9.17 16.36
C TRP A 48 11.31 -10.37 16.99
N PHE A 49 10.95 -10.72 18.23
CA PHE A 49 11.54 -11.86 18.93
C PHE A 49 11.33 -13.18 18.19
N THR A 50 10.11 -13.41 17.69
CA THR A 50 9.79 -14.61 16.89
C THR A 50 10.63 -14.69 15.63
N ARG A 51 10.94 -13.55 15.00
CA ARG A 51 11.70 -13.50 13.74
C ARG A 51 13.21 -13.60 13.93
N PHE A 52 13.74 -12.99 14.98
CA PHE A 52 15.20 -12.84 15.17
C PHE A 52 15.76 -13.59 16.40
N GLY A 53 14.93 -14.22 17.22
CA GLY A 53 15.33 -14.96 18.42
C GLY A 53 15.89 -14.08 19.55
N ARG A 54 15.83 -12.75 19.44
CA ARG A 54 16.36 -11.79 20.41
C ARG A 54 15.45 -10.57 20.56
N LYS A 55 15.50 -9.91 21.71
CA LYS A 55 14.76 -8.66 21.94
C LYS A 55 15.34 -7.53 21.08
N PRO A 56 14.51 -6.59 20.60
CA PRO A 56 15.00 -5.40 19.88
C PRO A 56 15.79 -4.48 20.83
N SER A 57 16.84 -3.84 20.31
CA SER A 57 17.53 -2.78 21.02
C SER A 57 16.62 -1.53 21.16
N ALA A 58 17.00 -0.57 22.02
CA ALA A 58 16.24 0.68 22.17
C ALA A 58 16.06 1.42 20.84
N VAL A 59 17.11 1.49 20.00
CA VAL A 59 17.06 2.09 18.67
C VAL A 59 16.12 1.34 17.72
N GLN A 60 16.21 0.00 17.73
CA GLN A 60 15.32 -0.83 16.91
C GLN A 60 13.85 -0.72 17.35
N LYS A 61 13.61 -0.69 18.68
CA LYS A 61 12.26 -0.46 19.22
C LYS A 61 11.70 0.87 18.76
N GLN A 62 12.48 1.95 18.89
CA GLN A 62 12.05 3.28 18.46
C GLN A 62 11.75 3.32 16.96
N LYS A 63 12.63 2.73 16.13
CA LYS A 63 12.39 2.62 14.70
C LYS A 63 11.09 1.88 14.37
N MET A 64 10.83 0.73 15.02
CA MET A 64 9.59 -0.03 14.81
C MET A 64 8.34 0.79 15.15
N ILE A 65 8.39 1.58 16.23
CA ILE A 65 7.29 2.47 16.62
C ILE A 65 7.07 3.54 15.57
N THR A 66 8.15 4.18 15.10
CA THR A 66 8.08 5.22 14.07
C THR A 66 7.55 4.65 12.75
N ASP A 67 8.08 3.51 12.30
CA ASP A 67 7.65 2.85 11.06
C ASP A 67 6.14 2.49 11.12
N GLU A 68 5.63 2.07 12.27
CA GLU A 68 4.22 1.73 12.45
C GLU A 68 3.31 2.95 12.48
N LEU A 69 3.73 4.04 13.13
CA LEU A 69 3.01 5.32 13.11
C LEU A 69 2.98 5.91 11.70
N GLU A 70 4.06 5.83 10.96
CA GLU A 70 4.14 6.26 9.57
C GLU A 70 3.16 5.44 8.69
N ARG A 71 3.09 4.12 8.87
CA ARG A 71 2.13 3.27 8.19
C ARG A 71 0.69 3.68 8.47
N ASP A 72 0.36 3.94 9.74
CA ASP A 72 -0.99 4.35 10.12
C ASP A 72 -1.34 5.73 9.55
N LEU A 73 -0.37 6.66 9.52
CA LEU A 73 -0.53 7.99 8.92
C LEU A 73 -0.79 7.89 7.40
N LEU A 74 0.02 7.12 6.69
CA LEU A 74 -0.15 6.90 5.24
C LEU A 74 -1.47 6.22 4.92
N PHE A 75 -1.88 5.25 5.75
CA PHE A 75 -3.16 4.56 5.56
C PHE A 75 -4.34 5.52 5.78
N GLN A 76 -4.32 6.33 6.85
CA GLN A 76 -5.36 7.32 7.09
C GLN A 76 -5.43 8.33 5.93
N HIS A 77 -4.30 8.81 5.46
CA HIS A 77 -4.27 9.71 4.30
C HIS A 77 -4.85 9.08 3.02
N ALA A 78 -4.63 7.77 2.82
CA ALA A 78 -5.27 7.04 1.73
C ALA A 78 -6.79 6.99 1.85
N LEU A 79 -7.31 6.86 3.06
CA LEU A 79 -8.76 6.88 3.33
C LEU A 79 -9.33 8.28 3.10
N ASP A 80 -8.64 9.33 3.52
CA ASP A 80 -9.03 10.74 3.31
C ASP A 80 -9.09 11.09 1.81
N LEU A 81 -8.18 10.52 0.99
CA LEU A 81 -8.18 10.64 -0.46
C LEU A 81 -9.18 9.69 -1.16
N GLU A 82 -9.95 8.92 -0.40
CA GLU A 82 -10.92 7.93 -0.89
C GLU A 82 -10.33 6.89 -1.86
N PHE A 83 -9.04 6.56 -1.77
CA PHE A 83 -8.42 5.58 -2.65
C PHE A 83 -9.03 4.18 -2.51
N HIS A 84 -9.54 3.84 -1.32
CA HIS A 84 -10.26 2.57 -1.07
C HIS A 84 -11.49 2.38 -1.95
N ARG A 85 -12.11 3.49 -2.45
CA ARG A 85 -13.29 3.46 -3.32
C ARG A 85 -12.96 3.39 -4.81
N ARG A 86 -11.74 3.79 -5.19
CA ARG A 86 -11.33 3.99 -6.59
C ARG A 86 -10.30 3.01 -7.09
N ASP A 87 -9.62 2.27 -6.19
CA ASP A 87 -8.59 1.32 -6.58
C ASP A 87 -9.19 -0.03 -6.94
N LYS A 88 -8.91 -0.49 -8.18
CA LYS A 88 -9.45 -1.75 -8.69
C LYS A 88 -8.99 -2.97 -7.88
N ILE A 89 -7.75 -2.95 -7.37
CA ILE A 89 -7.20 -4.07 -6.59
C ILE A 89 -7.94 -4.19 -5.25
N VAL A 90 -8.24 -3.04 -4.64
CA VAL A 90 -9.06 -3.00 -3.41
C VAL A 90 -10.47 -3.52 -3.68
N TYR A 91 -11.10 -3.08 -4.77
CA TYR A 91 -12.40 -3.56 -5.20
C TYR A 91 -12.42 -5.09 -5.35
N ASP A 92 -11.49 -5.64 -6.13
CA ASP A 92 -11.41 -7.08 -6.37
C ASP A 92 -11.10 -7.87 -5.07
N GLN A 93 -10.29 -7.30 -4.17
CA GLN A 93 -9.97 -7.93 -2.88
C GLN A 93 -11.19 -7.99 -1.96
N LEU A 94 -11.92 -6.90 -1.84
CA LEU A 94 -13.12 -6.86 -0.99
C LEU A 94 -14.22 -7.81 -1.48
N ILE A 95 -14.39 -7.94 -2.80
CA ILE A 95 -15.32 -8.94 -3.37
C ILE A 95 -14.86 -10.37 -3.01
N ARG A 96 -13.57 -10.68 -3.14
CA ARG A 96 -13.04 -12.01 -2.71
C ARG A 96 -13.31 -12.27 -1.23
N ASN A 97 -13.14 -11.27 -0.39
CA ASN A 97 -13.44 -11.41 1.04
C ASN A 97 -14.92 -11.71 1.28
N MET A 98 -15.83 -11.07 0.55
CA MET A 98 -17.27 -11.35 0.64
C MET A 98 -17.62 -12.78 0.19
N HIS A 99 -16.99 -13.28 -0.87
CA HIS A 99 -17.13 -14.67 -1.29
C HIS A 99 -16.60 -15.64 -0.23
N PHE A 100 -15.43 -15.34 0.36
CA PHE A 100 -14.85 -16.14 1.44
C PHE A 100 -15.76 -16.21 2.68
N LEU A 101 -16.46 -15.12 2.99
CA LEU A 101 -17.42 -15.04 4.09
C LEU A 101 -18.79 -15.68 3.74
N ASN A 102 -18.95 -16.29 2.56
CA ASN A 102 -20.21 -16.85 2.06
C ASN A 102 -21.38 -15.84 2.02
N MET A 103 -21.08 -14.54 1.79
CA MET A 103 -22.07 -13.46 1.76
C MET A 103 -22.42 -13.03 0.33
N ALA A 104 -21.99 -13.79 -0.68
CA ALA A 104 -22.11 -13.43 -2.10
C ALA A 104 -23.42 -13.93 -2.75
N GLU A 105 -24.17 -14.80 -2.09
CA GLU A 105 -25.37 -15.42 -2.68
C GLU A 105 -26.42 -14.38 -3.07
N GLY A 106 -26.89 -14.43 -4.31
CA GLY A 106 -27.91 -13.54 -4.86
C GLY A 106 -27.49 -12.09 -5.09
N LYS A 107 -26.20 -11.75 -4.94
CA LYS A 107 -25.69 -10.37 -5.07
C LYS A 107 -24.74 -10.20 -6.24
N ASN A 108 -24.78 -9.03 -6.87
CA ASN A 108 -23.79 -8.65 -7.86
C ASN A 108 -22.53 -8.03 -7.21
N ASN A 109 -21.44 -7.92 -7.96
CA ASN A 109 -20.16 -7.42 -7.45
C ASN A 109 -20.23 -6.00 -6.87
N LYS A 110 -21.14 -5.14 -7.39
CA LYS A 110 -21.31 -3.78 -6.89
C LYS A 110 -21.94 -3.77 -5.50
N GLU A 111 -22.96 -4.61 -5.30
CA GLU A 111 -23.63 -4.81 -4.00
C GLU A 111 -22.66 -5.40 -2.98
N LEU A 112 -21.88 -6.41 -3.38
CA LEU A 112 -20.85 -7.01 -2.53
C LEU A 112 -19.82 -5.98 -2.07
N PHE A 113 -19.35 -5.14 -2.99
CA PHE A 113 -18.40 -4.10 -2.67
C PHE A 113 -18.95 -3.07 -1.69
N GLN A 114 -20.18 -2.59 -1.91
CA GLN A 114 -20.84 -1.66 -0.99
C GLN A 114 -21.00 -2.28 0.41
N GLN A 115 -21.49 -3.51 0.48
CA GLN A 115 -21.63 -4.22 1.74
C GLN A 115 -20.29 -4.42 2.45
N ALA A 116 -19.21 -4.74 1.70
CA ALA A 116 -17.87 -4.87 2.26
C ALA A 116 -17.36 -3.55 2.88
N LEU A 117 -17.69 -2.40 2.24
CA LEU A 117 -17.38 -1.09 2.77
C LEU A 117 -18.19 -0.77 4.04
N GLU A 118 -19.49 -1.08 4.06
CA GLU A 118 -20.36 -0.92 5.24
C GLU A 118 -19.89 -1.76 6.42
N MET A 119 -19.42 -2.99 6.14
CA MET A 119 -18.80 -3.86 7.14
C MET A 119 -17.37 -3.43 7.52
N GLN A 120 -16.85 -2.36 6.94
CA GLN A 120 -15.51 -1.82 7.18
C GLN A 120 -14.37 -2.83 6.93
N LEU A 121 -14.58 -3.82 6.04
CA LEU A 121 -13.55 -4.84 5.73
C LEU A 121 -12.26 -4.21 5.20
N HIS A 122 -12.33 -3.06 4.53
CA HIS A 122 -11.18 -2.32 4.04
C HIS A 122 -10.26 -1.79 5.14
N LEU A 123 -10.76 -1.65 6.39
CA LEU A 123 -9.94 -1.18 7.52
C LEU A 123 -9.13 -2.31 8.17
N SER A 124 -9.62 -3.55 8.10
CA SER A 124 -9.03 -4.72 8.75
C SER A 124 -8.18 -5.59 7.81
N ASP A 125 -8.36 -5.50 6.49
CA ASP A 125 -7.64 -6.30 5.50
C ASP A 125 -6.23 -5.76 5.26
N GLU A 126 -5.21 -6.56 5.60
CA GLU A 126 -3.79 -6.17 5.46
C GLU A 126 -3.36 -6.02 3.99
N VAL A 127 -3.98 -6.75 3.05
CA VAL A 127 -3.70 -6.60 1.61
C VAL A 127 -4.19 -5.25 1.13
N VAL A 128 -5.41 -4.88 1.53
CA VAL A 128 -6.00 -3.55 1.23
C VAL A 128 -5.15 -2.45 1.86
N LYS A 129 -4.80 -2.56 3.15
CA LYS A 129 -3.96 -1.58 3.86
C LYS A 129 -2.64 -1.35 3.12
N ARG A 130 -1.92 -2.42 2.78
CA ARG A 130 -0.65 -2.34 2.05
C ARG A 130 -0.81 -1.70 0.67
N ARG A 131 -1.87 -2.06 -0.05
CA ARG A 131 -2.17 -1.48 -1.36
C ARG A 131 -2.40 0.02 -1.26
N LEU A 132 -3.20 0.46 -0.31
CA LEU A 132 -3.55 1.86 -0.11
C LEU A 132 -2.33 2.71 0.29
N ILE A 133 -1.47 2.20 1.18
CA ILE A 133 -0.21 2.86 1.55
C ILE A 133 0.67 3.07 0.30
N GLY A 134 0.84 2.03 -0.53
CA GLY A 134 1.62 2.15 -1.77
C GLY A 134 1.03 3.19 -2.73
N ARG A 135 -0.29 3.29 -2.83
CA ARG A 135 -0.96 4.30 -3.67
C ARG A 135 -0.73 5.73 -3.17
N VAL A 136 -0.74 5.94 -1.85
CA VAL A 136 -0.42 7.26 -1.28
C VAL A 136 1.04 7.61 -1.52
N GLN A 137 1.96 6.68 -1.34
CA GLN A 137 3.37 6.92 -1.61
C GLN A 137 3.61 7.30 -3.08
N GLU A 138 2.98 6.61 -4.03
CA GLU A 138 3.01 6.98 -5.45
C GLU A 138 2.43 8.38 -5.70
N HIS A 139 1.34 8.72 -5.04
CA HIS A 139 0.68 10.01 -5.16
C HIS A 139 1.57 11.15 -4.65
N LEU A 140 2.14 11.00 -3.46
CA LEU A 140 3.04 11.97 -2.86
C LEU A 140 4.32 12.19 -3.70
N LEU A 141 4.88 11.11 -4.27
CA LEU A 141 6.04 11.20 -5.16
C LEU A 141 5.71 11.91 -6.48
N LYS A 142 4.47 11.81 -6.97
CA LYS A 142 4.04 12.55 -8.18
C LYS A 142 3.81 14.02 -7.90
N GLU A 143 3.27 14.37 -6.74
CA GLU A 143 3.06 15.76 -6.34
C GLU A 143 4.38 16.46 -5.98
N ASN A 144 5.31 15.72 -5.38
CA ASN A 144 6.60 16.23 -4.96
C ASN A 144 7.72 15.36 -5.55
N PRO A 145 7.97 15.43 -6.87
CA PRO A 145 9.01 14.63 -7.47
C PRO A 145 10.39 15.04 -6.92
N PRO A 146 11.23 14.07 -6.55
CA PRO A 146 12.60 14.40 -6.11
C PRO A 146 13.35 15.09 -7.24
N ALA A 147 14.23 16.02 -6.88
CA ALA A 147 15.10 16.69 -7.86
C ALA A 147 15.92 15.63 -8.63
N ALA A 148 16.00 15.79 -9.95
CA ALA A 148 16.80 14.91 -10.78
C ALA A 148 18.28 14.96 -10.31
N PRO A 149 18.93 13.80 -10.12
CA PRO A 149 20.32 13.79 -9.70
C PRO A 149 21.21 14.43 -10.79
N THR A 150 22.20 15.20 -10.37
CA THR A 150 23.20 15.77 -11.28
C THR A 150 24.14 14.69 -11.83
N GLU A 151 24.74 14.94 -12.99
CA GLU A 151 25.72 14.03 -13.58
C GLU A 151 26.90 13.73 -12.64
N ALA A 152 27.32 14.71 -11.85
CA ALA A 152 28.37 14.54 -10.85
C ALA A 152 27.95 13.55 -9.73
N GLN A 153 26.70 13.66 -9.24
CA GLN A 153 26.14 12.75 -8.25
C GLN A 153 26.00 11.32 -8.80
N LEU A 154 25.56 11.18 -10.06
CA LEU A 154 25.46 9.88 -10.73
C LEU A 154 26.83 9.21 -10.86
N ARG A 155 27.86 9.96 -11.26
CA ARG A 155 29.23 9.44 -11.38
C ARG A 155 29.83 9.06 -10.03
N ALA A 156 29.60 9.87 -9.00
CA ALA A 156 30.03 9.57 -7.63
C ALA A 156 29.38 8.27 -7.12
N ALA A 157 28.05 8.15 -7.23
CA ALA A 157 27.32 6.97 -6.82
C ALA A 157 27.72 5.70 -7.62
N PHE A 158 28.01 5.85 -8.92
CA PHE A 158 28.53 4.76 -9.75
C PHE A 158 29.92 4.30 -9.32
N SER A 159 30.84 5.26 -9.05
CA SER A 159 32.20 4.91 -8.61
C SER A 159 32.22 4.21 -7.26
N GLU A 160 31.36 4.65 -6.33
CA GLU A 160 31.20 4.04 -5.00
C GLU A 160 30.63 2.61 -5.08
N ARG A 161 29.73 2.34 -6.03
CA ARG A 161 29.02 1.06 -6.15
C ARG A 161 29.37 0.28 -7.40
N LYS A 162 30.52 0.54 -8.01
CA LYS A 162 30.96 -0.02 -9.30
C LYS A 162 30.80 -1.55 -9.37
N GLU A 163 31.14 -2.26 -8.30
CA GLU A 163 31.01 -3.72 -8.24
C GLU A 163 29.56 -4.22 -8.31
N GLN A 164 28.58 -3.44 -7.81
CA GLN A 164 27.16 -3.80 -7.90
C GLN A 164 26.61 -3.70 -9.33
N PHE A 165 27.25 -2.87 -10.18
CA PHE A 165 26.88 -2.70 -11.58
C PHE A 165 27.71 -3.58 -12.53
N ARG A 166 28.63 -4.39 -11.98
CA ARG A 166 29.44 -5.31 -12.78
C ARG A 166 28.56 -6.41 -13.37
N ARG A 167 28.54 -6.51 -14.67
CA ARG A 167 27.85 -7.63 -15.33
C ARG A 167 28.65 -8.90 -15.11
N PRO A 168 28.01 -10.03 -14.82
CA PRO A 168 28.70 -11.31 -14.75
C PRO A 168 29.36 -11.61 -16.11
N ALA A 169 30.48 -12.32 -16.09
CA ALA A 169 31.15 -12.76 -17.31
C ALA A 169 30.16 -13.57 -18.16
N ARG A 170 30.12 -13.27 -19.46
CA ARG A 170 29.34 -14.03 -20.41
C ARG A 170 30.31 -14.93 -21.18
N PHE A 171 29.98 -16.20 -21.22
CA PHE A 171 30.70 -17.17 -22.01
C PHE A 171 29.88 -17.49 -23.25
N SER A 172 30.49 -17.46 -24.41
CA SER A 172 29.90 -17.99 -25.63
C SER A 172 30.48 -19.39 -25.82
N ILE A 173 29.62 -20.38 -25.82
CA ILE A 173 30.03 -21.79 -25.99
C ILE A 173 29.42 -22.27 -27.29
N THR A 174 30.26 -22.78 -28.17
CA THR A 174 29.82 -23.53 -29.34
C THR A 174 29.96 -25.00 -29.02
N GLN A 175 28.84 -25.70 -29.01
CA GLN A 175 28.81 -27.14 -28.72
C GLN A 175 28.66 -27.90 -30.03
N LEU A 176 29.63 -28.78 -30.28
CA LEU A 176 29.61 -29.70 -31.41
C LEU A 176 29.23 -31.07 -30.90
N PHE A 177 28.20 -31.68 -31.46
CA PHE A 177 27.77 -33.03 -31.13
C PHE A 177 28.33 -34.00 -32.16
N PHE A 178 29.07 -35.03 -31.67
CA PHE A 178 29.57 -36.12 -32.46
C PHE A 178 28.88 -37.41 -32.04
N ASN A 179 28.56 -38.21 -33.04
CA ASN A 179 28.13 -39.57 -32.83
C ASN A 179 29.42 -40.45 -32.73
N GLN A 180 29.38 -41.55 -32.00
CA GLN A 180 30.53 -42.45 -31.76
C GLN A 180 31.27 -42.88 -33.04
N ASN A 181 30.56 -42.93 -34.17
CA ASN A 181 31.14 -43.31 -35.46
C ASN A 181 32.03 -42.24 -36.15
N ARG A 182 32.10 -41.03 -35.58
CA ARG A 182 32.87 -39.90 -36.15
C ARG A 182 33.96 -39.39 -35.21
N GLU A 183 34.35 -40.18 -34.21
CA GLU A 183 35.35 -39.81 -33.22
C GLU A 183 36.74 -39.54 -33.87
N ALA A 184 37.07 -40.27 -34.95
CA ALA A 184 38.31 -40.08 -35.71
C ALA A 184 38.39 -38.73 -36.47
N GLU A 185 37.27 -38.01 -36.69
CA GLU A 185 37.21 -36.72 -37.37
C GLU A 185 37.26 -35.51 -36.39
N LEU A 186 37.30 -35.78 -35.09
CA LEU A 186 37.19 -34.78 -34.05
C LEU A 186 38.29 -33.72 -34.14
N ASP A 187 39.53 -34.14 -34.27
CA ASP A 187 40.69 -33.26 -34.33
C ASP A 187 40.68 -32.33 -35.58
N ALA A 188 40.16 -32.84 -36.73
CA ALA A 188 40.03 -32.06 -37.95
C ALA A 188 38.92 -30.99 -37.86
N ILE A 189 37.86 -31.24 -37.12
CA ILE A 189 36.70 -30.33 -36.96
C ILE A 189 36.97 -29.26 -35.89
N VAL A 190 37.73 -29.59 -34.84
CA VAL A 190 38.12 -28.63 -33.79
C VAL A 190 39.22 -27.65 -34.31
N ALA A 191 39.97 -28.01 -35.30
CA ALA A 191 41.03 -27.20 -35.89
C ALA A 191 40.53 -26.18 -36.94
N THR A 192 39.25 -26.20 -37.30
CA THR A 192 38.60 -25.26 -38.24
C THR A 192 37.80 -24.20 -37.48
#